data_81741874ef899f1e0968bf7469f2e663
#
_entry.id   81741874ef899f1e0968bf7469f2e663
#
_cell.length_a   1.000
_cell.length_b   1.000
_cell.length_c   1.000
_cell.angle_alpha   90.00
_cell.angle_beta   90.00
_cell.angle_gamma   90.00
#
_symmetry.space_group_name_H-M   'P 1'
#
loop_
_entity.id
_entity.type
_entity.pdbx_description
1 polymer ?
#
loop_
_entity_poly.entity_id
_entity_poly.type
_entity_poly.pdbx_seq_one_letter_code
_entity_poly.pdbx_strand_id
1 'polypeptide(L)'
;MIGDVVYSLLNVSAVTSLVAQLNYGISAQEDLFPRVIITESGTPENFKDGYSIINHDVEINIYASKGKDGNAGFLEASNIADAIETILHRYKGTVNGKDIRQTLFSNQEILFDNTSQCARVIMEYSIRQSKVKPSGFVVTESGAFLITEASVSITKE
;
A
#
# COMPACT_ATOMS: atom_id res chain seq x y z
N MET A 1 4.96 -7.69 -3.85
CA MET A 1 5.24 -6.30 -3.43
C MET A 1 4.02 -5.79 -2.66
N ILE A 2 4.15 -4.76 -1.81
CA ILE A 2 3.00 -4.25 -1.05
C ILE A 2 2.17 -3.26 -1.87
N GLY A 3 2.78 -2.61 -2.83
CA GLY A 3 2.09 -1.67 -3.72
C GLY A 3 0.97 -2.31 -4.55
N ASP A 4 1.07 -3.60 -4.88
CA ASP A 4 -0.02 -4.34 -5.54
C ASP A 4 -1.24 -4.53 -4.62
N VAL A 5 -1.03 -4.60 -3.31
CA VAL A 5 -2.10 -4.60 -2.31
C VAL A 5 -2.80 -3.25 -2.27
N VAL A 6 -2.02 -2.17 -2.17
CA VAL A 6 -2.56 -0.80 -2.16
C VAL A 6 -3.31 -0.52 -3.46
N TYR A 7 -2.73 -0.89 -4.60
CA TYR A 7 -3.41 -0.77 -5.90
C TYR A 7 -4.77 -1.49 -5.90
N SER A 8 -4.81 -2.74 -5.41
CA SER A 8 -6.06 -3.51 -5.35
C SER A 8 -7.09 -2.89 -4.43
N LEU A 9 -6.68 -2.30 -3.30
CA LEU A 9 -7.57 -1.60 -2.39
C LEU A 9 -8.14 -0.32 -3.01
N LEU A 10 -7.34 0.41 -3.77
CA LEU A 10 -7.73 1.66 -4.40
C LEU A 10 -8.46 1.47 -5.74
N ASN A 11 -8.38 0.29 -6.35
CA ASN A 11 -9.04 -0.02 -7.61
C ASN A 11 -10.55 -0.31 -7.40
N VAL A 12 -11.22 0.63 -6.77
CA VAL A 12 -12.65 0.60 -6.47
C VAL A 12 -13.32 1.87 -7.00
N SER A 13 -14.63 1.82 -7.25
CA SER A 13 -15.37 2.93 -7.88
C SER A 13 -15.23 4.26 -7.14
N ALA A 14 -15.08 4.24 -5.81
CA ALA A 14 -14.88 5.44 -5.00
C ALA A 14 -13.62 6.24 -5.40
N VAL A 15 -12.59 5.59 -5.89
CA VAL A 15 -11.36 6.24 -6.39
C VAL A 15 -11.34 6.29 -7.91
N THR A 16 -11.64 5.17 -8.58
CA THR A 16 -11.53 5.08 -10.06
C THR A 16 -12.49 6.00 -10.81
N SER A 17 -13.59 6.42 -10.17
CA SER A 17 -14.49 7.44 -10.76
C SER A 17 -13.93 8.87 -10.69
N LEU A 18 -12.95 9.12 -9.83
CA LEU A 18 -12.33 10.43 -9.64
C LEU A 18 -11.05 10.62 -10.44
N VAL A 19 -10.46 9.54 -10.95
CA VAL A 19 -9.17 9.58 -11.63
C VAL A 19 -9.25 9.00 -13.03
N ALA A 20 -8.52 9.59 -13.96
CA ALA A 20 -8.37 9.03 -15.30
C ALA A 20 -7.35 7.87 -15.32
N GLN A 21 -6.45 7.83 -14.35
CA GLN A 21 -5.40 6.82 -14.29
C GLN A 21 -5.01 6.49 -12.85
N LEU A 22 -4.98 5.19 -12.53
CA LEU A 22 -4.43 4.65 -11.28
C LEU A 22 -3.32 3.67 -11.63
N ASN A 23 -2.09 3.94 -11.18
CA ASN A 23 -0.91 3.16 -11.51
C ASN A 23 -0.15 2.71 -10.26
N TYR A 24 0.53 1.58 -10.39
CA TYR A 24 1.55 1.13 -9.45
C TYR A 24 2.92 1.13 -10.14
N GLY A 25 3.90 1.78 -9.52
CA GLY A 25 5.25 1.94 -10.07
C GLY A 25 5.34 3.09 -11.07
N ILE A 26 6.01 2.85 -12.21
CA ILE A 26 6.26 3.88 -13.21
C ILE A 26 4.98 4.13 -14.03
N SER A 27 4.64 5.41 -14.22
CA SER A 27 3.55 5.83 -15.07
C SER A 27 3.74 5.33 -16.52
N ALA A 28 2.64 4.90 -17.16
CA ALA A 28 2.65 4.61 -18.60
C ALA A 28 2.94 5.90 -19.41
N GLN A 29 3.37 5.73 -20.66
CA GLN A 29 3.82 6.84 -21.53
C GLN A 29 2.74 7.91 -21.82
N GLU A 30 1.45 7.61 -21.61
CA GLU A 30 0.38 8.59 -21.75
C GLU A 30 -0.02 9.14 -20.40
N ASP A 31 0.27 10.42 -20.19
CA ASP A 31 -0.06 11.12 -18.95
C ASP A 31 -1.54 11.56 -18.95
N LEU A 32 -2.41 10.68 -18.54
CA LEU A 32 -3.82 10.99 -18.29
C LEU A 32 -3.99 11.61 -16.90
N PHE A 33 -4.78 12.67 -16.80
CA PHE A 33 -5.04 13.41 -15.56
C PHE A 33 -6.54 13.50 -15.31
N PRO A 34 -7.01 13.53 -14.04
CA PRO A 34 -6.22 13.36 -12.83
C PRO A 34 -5.67 11.93 -12.71
N ARG A 35 -4.50 11.79 -12.07
CA ARG A 35 -3.87 10.48 -11.92
C ARG A 35 -3.37 10.22 -10.50
N VAL A 36 -3.30 8.95 -10.15
CA VAL A 36 -2.70 8.47 -8.90
C VAL A 36 -1.59 7.48 -9.22
N ILE A 37 -0.43 7.68 -8.62
CA ILE A 37 0.74 6.82 -8.75
C ILE A 37 1.10 6.31 -7.36
N ILE A 38 1.15 4.98 -7.21
CA ILE A 38 1.53 4.30 -5.98
C ILE A 38 2.97 3.83 -6.13
N THR A 39 3.84 4.17 -5.19
CA THR A 39 5.24 3.73 -5.16
C THR A 39 5.58 3.16 -3.80
N GLU A 40 6.40 2.09 -3.76
CA GLU A 40 7.00 1.64 -2.52
C GLU A 40 8.23 2.49 -2.25
N SER A 41 8.33 3.03 -1.04
CA SER A 41 9.48 3.80 -0.57
C SER A 41 10.25 3.01 0.47
N GLY A 42 11.57 3.05 0.37
CA GLY A 42 12.44 2.39 1.35
C GLY A 42 12.55 0.87 1.21
N THR A 43 13.28 0.30 2.14
CA THR A 43 13.48 -1.15 2.27
C THR A 43 12.53 -1.67 3.35
N PRO A 44 11.79 -2.77 3.10
CA PRO A 44 10.91 -3.32 4.11
C PRO A 44 11.68 -3.67 5.39
N GLU A 45 11.22 -3.14 6.52
CA GLU A 45 11.83 -3.39 7.81
C GLU A 45 11.19 -4.60 8.49
N ASN A 46 12.04 -5.56 8.90
CA ASN A 46 11.63 -6.66 9.75
C ASN A 46 11.82 -6.25 11.21
N PHE A 47 10.78 -6.36 12.03
CA PHE A 47 10.95 -6.20 13.47
C PHE A 47 11.84 -7.30 14.02
N LYS A 48 12.82 -6.92 14.89
CA LYS A 48 13.87 -7.81 15.45
C LYS A 48 13.34 -8.99 16.25
N ASP A 49 12.10 -8.96 16.69
CA ASP A 49 11.48 -10.03 17.50
C ASP A 49 11.18 -11.30 16.71
N GLY A 50 11.74 -11.42 15.51
CA GLY A 50 11.75 -12.65 14.71
C GLY A 50 10.38 -13.11 14.22
N TYR A 51 9.31 -12.52 14.71
CA TYR A 51 7.98 -13.01 14.48
C TYR A 51 7.07 -11.96 13.83
N SER A 52 6.87 -12.18 12.57
CA SER A 52 5.57 -12.00 11.93
C SER A 52 5.17 -10.64 11.40
N ILE A 53 5.89 -9.55 11.55
CA ILE A 53 5.47 -8.26 10.98
C ILE A 53 6.59 -7.65 10.14
N ILE A 54 6.25 -7.30 8.91
CA ILE A 54 7.08 -6.49 8.02
C ILE A 54 6.41 -5.12 7.91
N ASN A 55 7.18 -4.08 8.08
CA ASN A 55 6.76 -2.72 7.83
C ASN A 55 7.18 -2.30 6.42
N HIS A 56 6.25 -1.75 5.66
CA HIS A 56 6.47 -1.25 4.31
C HIS A 56 6.03 0.21 4.27
N ASP A 57 6.83 1.07 3.67
CA ASP A 57 6.45 2.44 3.42
C ASP A 57 5.99 2.58 1.97
N VAL A 58 4.87 3.26 1.80
CA VAL A 58 4.22 3.48 0.51
C VAL A 58 3.92 4.96 0.36
N GLU A 59 4.30 5.51 -0.77
CA GLU A 59 3.99 6.86 -1.17
C GLU A 59 2.90 6.82 -2.25
N ILE A 60 1.87 7.66 -2.09
CA ILE A 60 0.78 7.82 -3.05
C ILE A 60 0.83 9.26 -3.56
N ASN A 61 1.12 9.39 -4.83
CA ASN A 61 1.19 10.66 -5.53
C ASN A 61 -0.09 10.91 -6.32
N ILE A 62 -0.81 11.96 -5.98
CA ILE A 62 -2.06 12.37 -6.61
C ILE A 62 -1.79 13.63 -7.40
N TYR A 63 -2.02 13.60 -8.70
CA TYR A 63 -1.90 14.75 -9.59
C TYR A 63 -3.29 15.17 -10.06
N ALA A 64 -3.61 16.44 -9.88
CA ALA A 64 -4.83 17.03 -10.41
C ALA A 64 -4.84 17.03 -11.95
N SER A 65 -5.94 17.42 -12.55
CA SER A 65 -6.03 17.60 -13.99
C SER A 65 -5.00 18.62 -14.48
N LYS A 66 -4.31 18.28 -15.55
CA LYS A 66 -3.27 19.12 -16.14
C LYS A 66 -3.79 20.52 -16.48
N GLY A 67 -3.01 21.53 -16.15
CA GLY A 67 -3.41 22.93 -16.36
C GLY A 67 -4.37 23.48 -15.31
N LYS A 68 -4.84 22.67 -14.36
CA LYS A 68 -5.55 23.18 -13.19
C LYS A 68 -4.55 23.67 -12.15
N ASP A 69 -4.67 24.92 -11.81
CA ASP A 69 -3.85 25.62 -10.83
C ASP A 69 -4.72 26.20 -9.71
N GLY A 70 -4.06 26.78 -8.72
CA GLY A 70 -4.74 27.42 -7.60
C GLY A 70 -5.77 26.52 -6.91
N ASN A 71 -6.84 27.11 -6.42
CA ASN A 71 -7.82 26.43 -5.58
C ASN A 71 -8.52 25.24 -6.29
N ALA A 72 -8.77 25.34 -7.59
CA ALA A 72 -9.48 24.29 -8.34
C ALA A 72 -8.66 22.99 -8.45
N GLY A 73 -7.35 23.11 -8.71
CA GLY A 73 -6.47 21.96 -8.77
C GLY A 73 -6.24 21.32 -7.40
N PHE A 74 -6.05 22.13 -6.38
CA PHE A 74 -5.90 21.65 -5.01
C PHE A 74 -7.17 20.97 -4.48
N LEU A 75 -8.35 21.52 -4.78
CA LEU A 75 -9.61 20.89 -4.40
C LEU A 75 -9.80 19.54 -5.08
N GLU A 76 -9.49 19.42 -6.36
CA GLU A 76 -9.58 18.16 -7.10
C GLU A 76 -8.63 17.10 -6.49
N ALA A 77 -7.36 17.45 -6.26
CA ALA A 77 -6.39 16.54 -5.66
C ALA A 77 -6.77 16.15 -4.21
N SER A 78 -7.29 17.10 -3.41
CA SER A 78 -7.74 16.83 -2.05
C SER A 78 -8.95 15.90 -2.01
N ASN A 79 -9.93 16.05 -2.89
CA ASN A 79 -11.07 15.14 -2.96
C ASN A 79 -10.66 13.69 -3.28
N ILE A 80 -9.63 13.51 -4.12
CA ILE A 80 -9.06 12.21 -4.39
C ILE A 80 -8.33 11.67 -3.16
N ALA A 81 -7.57 12.53 -2.45
CA ALA A 81 -6.87 12.17 -1.22
C ALA A 81 -7.85 11.71 -0.13
N ASP A 82 -8.95 12.42 0.07
CA ASP A 82 -10.00 12.07 1.04
C ASP A 82 -10.64 10.71 0.72
N ALA A 83 -10.88 10.42 -0.55
CA ALA A 83 -11.38 9.11 -0.98
C ALA A 83 -10.38 7.99 -0.69
N ILE A 84 -9.10 8.22 -0.94
CA ILE A 84 -8.01 7.28 -0.64
C ILE A 84 -7.88 7.08 0.87
N GLU A 85 -7.88 8.14 1.67
CA GLU A 85 -7.81 8.08 3.11
C GLU A 85 -8.97 7.27 3.70
N THR A 86 -10.18 7.48 3.22
CA THR A 86 -11.38 6.73 3.65
C THR A 86 -11.19 5.21 3.49
N ILE A 87 -10.49 4.77 2.44
CA ILE A 87 -10.25 3.35 2.16
C ILE A 87 -9.07 2.82 2.98
N LEU A 88 -7.97 3.58 3.04
CA LEU A 88 -6.72 3.10 3.63
C LEU A 88 -6.63 3.37 5.14
N HIS A 89 -7.39 4.33 5.69
CA HIS A 89 -7.28 4.70 7.10
C HIS A 89 -7.51 3.52 8.02
N ARG A 90 -6.46 3.10 8.72
CA ARG A 90 -6.47 1.95 9.65
C ARG A 90 -7.00 0.65 9.05
N TYR A 91 -6.84 0.48 7.75
CA TYR A 91 -7.29 -0.76 7.09
C TYR A 91 -6.63 -1.98 7.73
N LYS A 92 -7.43 -3.05 7.85
CA LYS A 92 -7.00 -4.39 8.29
C LYS A 92 -7.73 -5.42 7.42
N GLY A 93 -7.03 -6.45 7.01
CA GLY A 93 -7.64 -7.52 6.22
C GLY A 93 -6.64 -8.25 5.34
N THR A 94 -7.14 -9.22 4.60
CA THR A 94 -6.32 -9.99 3.65
C THR A 94 -6.61 -9.52 2.23
N VAL A 95 -5.56 -9.12 1.51
CA VAL A 95 -5.64 -8.70 0.12
C VAL A 95 -4.53 -9.39 -0.66
N ASN A 96 -4.85 -10.00 -1.80
CA ASN A 96 -3.90 -10.73 -2.65
C ASN A 96 -3.07 -11.77 -1.85
N GLY A 97 -3.69 -12.44 -0.88
CA GLY A 97 -3.04 -13.42 -0.02
C GLY A 97 -2.09 -12.84 1.04
N LYS A 98 -2.01 -11.52 1.17
CA LYS A 98 -1.23 -10.83 2.20
C LYS A 98 -2.13 -10.37 3.33
N ASP A 99 -1.77 -10.73 4.55
CA ASP A 99 -2.48 -10.32 5.76
C ASP A 99 -1.96 -8.96 6.24
N ILE A 100 -2.77 -7.94 6.06
CA ILE A 100 -2.49 -6.57 6.47
C ILE A 100 -3.02 -6.36 7.89
N ARG A 101 -2.12 -6.15 8.82
CA ARG A 101 -2.44 -5.90 10.22
C ARG A 101 -2.92 -4.48 10.45
N GLN A 102 -2.35 -3.54 9.74
CA GLN A 102 -2.72 -2.14 9.85
C GLN A 102 -2.08 -1.31 8.75
N THR A 103 -2.81 -0.33 8.24
CA THR A 103 -2.25 0.81 7.52
C THR A 103 -2.25 2.03 8.44
N LEU A 104 -1.15 2.75 8.45
CA LEU A 104 -0.96 3.97 9.24
C LEU A 104 -0.63 5.12 8.30
N PHE A 105 -1.43 6.16 8.35
CA PHE A 105 -1.12 7.42 7.70
C PHE A 105 0.07 8.10 8.42
N SER A 106 1.06 8.53 7.68
CA SER A 106 2.30 9.11 8.23
C SER A 106 2.39 10.59 7.95
N ASN A 107 2.15 11.00 6.71
CA ASN A 107 2.32 12.38 6.29
C ASN A 107 1.47 12.72 5.05
N GLN A 108 1.18 14.01 4.88
CA GLN A 108 0.61 14.55 3.65
C GLN A 108 1.26 15.88 3.31
N GLU A 109 1.64 16.03 2.06
CA GLU A 109 2.17 17.26 1.51
C GLU A 109 1.33 17.69 0.31
N ILE A 110 1.05 19.00 0.22
CA ILE A 110 0.29 19.59 -0.89
C ILE A 110 1.17 20.63 -1.55
N LEU A 111 1.40 20.48 -2.85
CA LEU A 111 2.27 21.37 -3.61
C LEU A 111 1.79 21.55 -5.05
N PHE A 112 2.33 22.55 -5.75
CA PHE A 112 2.17 22.70 -7.18
C PHE A 112 3.39 22.11 -7.89
N ASP A 113 3.15 21.11 -8.75
CA ASP A 113 4.22 20.51 -9.55
C ASP A 113 4.44 21.33 -10.83
N ASN A 114 5.54 22.09 -10.86
CA ASN A 114 5.91 22.91 -12.00
C ASN A 114 6.24 22.09 -13.26
N THR A 115 6.66 20.84 -13.10
CA THR A 115 6.99 19.96 -14.23
C THR A 115 5.72 19.47 -14.92
N SER A 116 4.76 18.98 -14.14
CA SER A 116 3.48 18.49 -14.66
C SER A 116 2.44 19.61 -14.83
N GLN A 117 2.72 20.83 -14.33
CA GLN A 117 1.82 21.98 -14.36
C GLN A 117 0.47 21.65 -13.75
N CYS A 118 0.45 21.07 -12.57
CA CYS A 118 -0.77 20.70 -11.84
C CYS A 118 -0.56 20.71 -10.33
N ALA A 119 -1.65 20.78 -9.57
CA ALA A 119 -1.61 20.55 -8.14
C ALA A 119 -1.28 19.07 -7.86
N ARG A 120 -0.47 18.84 -6.84
CA ARG A 120 -0.03 17.52 -6.41
C ARG A 120 -0.26 17.34 -4.91
N VAL A 121 -0.81 16.20 -4.52
CA VAL A 121 -0.84 15.75 -3.12
C VAL A 121 0.02 14.50 -3.02
N ILE A 122 0.89 14.48 -2.03
CA ILE A 122 1.71 13.32 -1.68
C ILE A 122 1.18 12.81 -0.35
N MET A 123 0.82 11.53 -0.28
CA MET A 123 0.40 10.86 0.95
C MET A 123 1.36 9.72 1.25
N GLU A 124 1.82 9.65 2.49
CA GLU A 124 2.71 8.60 2.96
C GLU A 124 1.99 7.68 3.94
N TYR A 125 2.13 6.39 3.71
CA TYR A 125 1.55 5.33 4.55
C TYR A 125 2.61 4.32 4.96
N SER A 126 2.54 3.90 6.23
CA SER A 126 3.26 2.74 6.73
C SER A 126 2.29 1.55 6.83
N ILE A 127 2.63 0.45 6.19
CA ILE A 127 1.78 -0.73 6.08
C ILE A 127 2.43 -1.90 6.80
N ARG A 128 1.76 -2.39 7.84
CA ARG A 128 2.18 -3.54 8.62
C ARG A 128 1.57 -4.80 8.05
N GLN A 129 2.42 -5.67 7.51
CA GLN A 129 2.04 -6.96 6.96
C GLN A 129 2.48 -8.09 7.90
N SER A 130 1.61 -9.07 8.17
CA SER A 130 2.06 -10.32 8.80
C SER A 130 2.95 -11.10 7.86
N LYS A 131 4.08 -11.57 8.36
CA LYS A 131 4.76 -12.70 7.71
C LYS A 131 3.86 -13.92 7.81
N VAL A 132 3.52 -14.52 6.69
CA VAL A 132 2.94 -15.86 6.69
C VAL A 132 4.02 -16.78 7.26
N LYS A 133 3.77 -17.40 8.42
CA LYS A 133 4.58 -18.54 8.84
C LYS A 133 4.44 -19.57 7.72
N PRO A 134 5.56 -20.09 7.16
CA PRO A 134 5.45 -21.24 6.27
C PRO A 134 4.63 -22.29 7.04
N SER A 135 3.49 -22.68 6.52
CA SER A 135 2.71 -23.77 7.08
C SER A 135 3.61 -25.00 7.10
N GLY A 136 3.95 -25.48 8.28
CA GLY A 136 4.82 -26.65 8.44
C GLY A 136 5.99 -26.53 9.40
N PHE A 137 6.18 -25.39 10.09
CA PHE A 137 7.20 -25.31 11.11
C PHE A 137 6.60 -25.41 12.52
N VAL A 138 6.94 -26.45 13.24
CA VAL A 138 6.75 -26.54 14.69
C VAL A 138 8.08 -26.22 15.35
N VAL A 139 8.14 -25.17 16.16
CA VAL A 139 9.31 -24.89 16.99
C VAL A 139 9.19 -25.73 18.25
N THR A 140 10.14 -26.61 18.50
CA THR A 140 10.23 -27.33 19.77
C THR A 140 10.80 -26.41 20.85
N GLU A 141 10.55 -26.69 22.12
CA GLU A 141 11.09 -25.93 23.26
C GLU A 141 12.64 -25.91 23.29
N SER A 142 13.28 -26.80 22.56
CA SER A 142 14.75 -26.83 22.39
C SER A 142 15.24 -25.95 21.23
N GLY A 143 14.35 -25.22 20.53
CA GLY A 143 14.74 -24.37 19.42
C GLY A 143 15.03 -25.11 18.10
N ALA A 144 14.81 -26.41 18.03
CA ALA A 144 14.95 -27.17 16.80
C ALA A 144 13.72 -27.01 15.91
N PHE A 145 13.94 -26.85 14.58
CA PHE A 145 12.87 -26.77 13.61
C PHE A 145 12.50 -28.18 13.12
N LEU A 146 11.25 -28.57 13.28
CA LEU A 146 10.70 -29.75 12.64
C LEU A 146 9.92 -29.32 11.39
N ILE A 147 10.32 -29.81 10.25
CA ILE A 147 9.57 -29.64 9.00
C ILE A 147 8.49 -30.73 9.00
N THR A 148 7.22 -30.33 9.13
CA THR A 148 6.11 -31.25 8.89
C THR A 148 5.67 -31.09 7.44
N GLU A 149 5.91 -32.10 6.61
CA GLU A 149 5.22 -32.18 5.32
C GLU A 149 3.72 -32.38 5.57
N ALA A 150 2.88 -31.76 4.74
CA ALA A 150 1.44 -31.63 4.90
C ALA A 150 0.65 -32.95 4.83
N SER A 151 1.27 -34.09 5.04
CA SER A 151 0.64 -35.42 4.94
C SER A 151 1.17 -36.47 5.92
N VAL A 152 1.89 -36.12 6.97
CA VAL A 152 2.33 -37.09 7.97
C VAL A 152 1.48 -36.97 9.24
N SER A 153 0.60 -37.96 9.43
CA SER A 153 -0.09 -38.16 10.70
C SER A 153 0.95 -38.53 11.75
N ILE A 154 1.13 -37.69 12.76
CA ILE A 154 1.95 -38.05 13.92
C ILE A 154 1.11 -38.97 14.79
N THR A 155 1.34 -40.29 14.72
CA THR A 155 0.89 -41.23 15.74
C THR A 155 1.81 -41.09 16.94
N LYS A 156 1.26 -40.71 18.07
CA LYS A 156 1.97 -40.82 19.36
C LYS A 156 2.10 -42.31 19.71
N GLU A 157 3.33 -42.76 19.92
CA GLU A 157 3.60 -43.92 20.78
C GLU A 157 3.72 -43.49 22.23
#